data_81f16900cc3b5e047dce5676e5b8e510
#
_entry.id   81f16900cc3b5e047dce5676e5b8e510
#
_cell.length_a   1.000
_cell.length_b   1.000
_cell.length_c   1.000
_cell.angle_alpha   90.00
_cell.angle_beta   90.00
_cell.angle_gamma   90.00
#
_symmetry.space_group_name_H-M   'P 1'
#
loop_
_entity.id
_entity.type
_entity.pdbx_description
1 polymer ?
#
loop_
_entity_poly.entity_id
_entity_poly.type
_entity_poly.pdbx_seq_one_letter_code
_entity_poly.pdbx_strand_id
1 'polypeptide(L)'
;MDRPARPARPAAARRCSARLPFNIVLGPYELAVEFHPREALDDRRRLACVNLVAGRIEIRHELQGLALARVFLDCIVRLVHFSKGCQEGCVEEAYAHSFATGLVEFAQRNPRAWRWFNLLLTQNLPAGAGYDRVVRGVVKRAPAMPRHVQVGRHAVRLRGISKSQCGNAFGWYVFADREAQLFRGLVGANLAVVALHEITHAVHHVHGLEDGHRHRDYRRAQVQGWLGVMRHSPAAWRWLAWLMSFPAQANLAEPVARRAARRG
;
A
#
# COMPACT_ATOMS: atom_id res chain seq x y z
N MET A 1 27.20 -4.95 52.85
CA MET A 1 25.80 -4.45 52.63
C MET A 1 25.72 -3.94 51.22
N ASP A 2 25.34 -4.83 50.30
CA ASP A 2 25.23 -4.49 48.88
C ASP A 2 23.90 -3.77 48.59
N ARG A 3 23.98 -2.60 47.98
CA ARG A 3 22.81 -1.87 47.52
C ARG A 3 22.21 -2.57 46.29
N PRO A 4 20.88 -2.86 46.27
CA PRO A 4 20.25 -3.47 45.11
C PRO A 4 20.31 -2.50 43.92
N ALA A 5 20.71 -3.01 42.75
CA ALA A 5 20.77 -2.27 41.50
C ALA A 5 19.38 -1.72 41.14
N ARG A 6 19.29 -0.41 40.90
CA ARG A 6 18.07 0.25 40.43
C ARG A 6 17.65 -0.37 39.08
N PRO A 7 16.37 -0.79 38.93
CA PRO A 7 15.90 -1.29 37.66
C PRO A 7 16.02 -0.17 36.60
N ALA A 8 16.61 -0.52 35.45
CA ALA A 8 16.74 0.38 34.31
C ALA A 8 15.34 0.88 33.91
N ARG A 9 15.13 2.20 33.90
CA ARG A 9 13.92 2.81 33.38
C ARG A 9 13.72 2.34 31.94
N PRO A 10 12.53 1.81 31.57
CA PRO A 10 12.24 1.47 30.17
C PRO A 10 12.47 2.74 29.34
N ALA A 11 13.27 2.59 28.28
CA ALA A 11 13.54 3.68 27.34
C ALA A 11 12.19 4.23 26.90
N ALA A 12 11.93 5.49 27.25
CA ALA A 12 10.70 6.17 26.90
C ALA A 12 10.52 6.04 25.40
N ALA A 13 9.48 5.32 24.98
CA ALA A 13 9.13 5.16 23.58
C ALA A 13 9.12 6.56 22.98
N ARG A 14 10.07 6.85 22.09
CA ARG A 14 10.14 8.15 21.39
C ARG A 14 8.79 8.33 20.70
N ARG A 15 7.93 9.14 21.29
CA ARG A 15 6.66 9.54 20.69
C ARG A 15 7.01 10.11 19.34
N CYS A 16 6.57 9.43 18.27
CA CYS A 16 6.73 9.93 16.92
C CYS A 16 5.87 11.19 16.82
N SER A 17 6.48 12.34 17.04
CA SER A 17 5.85 13.67 16.90
C SER A 17 5.77 14.09 15.42
N ALA A 18 5.74 13.13 14.49
CA ALA A 18 5.37 13.43 13.12
C ALA A 18 3.97 14.04 13.17
N ARG A 19 3.87 15.33 12.86
CA ARG A 19 2.57 16.01 12.76
C ARG A 19 1.70 15.19 11.84
N LEU A 20 0.53 14.79 12.36
CA LEU A 20 -0.47 14.01 11.63
C LEU A 20 -0.80 14.68 10.30
N PRO A 21 -1.04 13.91 9.24
CA PRO A 21 -1.59 14.46 8.02
C PRO A 21 -2.98 15.00 8.33
N PHE A 22 -3.20 16.29 8.13
CA PHE A 22 -4.51 16.88 8.38
C PHE A 22 -5.50 16.57 7.26
N ASN A 23 -5.02 16.45 6.01
CA ASN A 23 -5.87 16.18 4.85
C ASN A 23 -5.31 15.05 3.99
N ILE A 24 -6.22 14.24 3.44
CA ILE A 24 -5.96 13.21 2.44
C ILE A 24 -6.71 13.58 1.17
N VAL A 25 -5.98 13.62 0.05
CA VAL A 25 -6.56 13.85 -1.28
C VAL A 25 -6.46 12.55 -2.08
N LEU A 26 -7.61 12.01 -2.51
CA LEU A 26 -7.67 10.79 -3.32
C LEU A 26 -8.86 10.85 -4.29
N GLY A 27 -8.61 10.68 -5.59
CA GLY A 27 -9.62 10.93 -6.61
C GLY A 27 -10.19 12.33 -6.46
N PRO A 28 -11.52 12.50 -6.48
CA PRO A 28 -12.18 13.77 -6.29
C PRO A 28 -12.33 14.17 -4.80
N TYR A 29 -11.93 13.33 -3.87
CA TYR A 29 -12.16 13.52 -2.43
C TYR A 29 -10.97 14.20 -1.77
N GLU A 30 -11.27 15.19 -0.93
CA GLU A 30 -10.36 15.76 0.05
C GLU A 30 -11.01 15.58 1.43
N LEU A 31 -10.32 14.86 2.33
CA LEU A 31 -10.85 14.53 3.65
C LEU A 31 -9.84 14.94 4.73
N ALA A 32 -10.35 15.60 5.77
CA ALA A 32 -9.59 15.84 7.01
C ALA A 32 -9.38 14.52 7.76
N VAL A 33 -8.22 14.35 8.40
CA VAL A 33 -7.95 13.23 9.32
C VAL A 33 -8.05 13.74 10.74
N GLU A 34 -9.01 13.22 11.49
CA GLU A 34 -9.32 13.64 12.85
C GLU A 34 -9.21 12.46 13.82
N PHE A 35 -8.73 12.76 15.03
CA PHE A 35 -8.62 11.78 16.11
C PHE A 35 -9.62 12.09 17.20
N HIS A 36 -10.48 11.13 17.49
CA HIS A 36 -11.58 11.27 18.42
C HIS A 36 -11.47 10.29 19.59
N PRO A 37 -11.95 10.66 20.80
CA PRO A 37 -12.14 9.70 21.87
C PRO A 37 -13.22 8.67 21.46
N ARG A 38 -13.19 7.52 22.12
CA ARG A 38 -14.08 6.39 21.81
C ARG A 38 -15.57 6.77 21.83
N GLU A 39 -15.92 7.66 22.76
CA GLU A 39 -17.29 8.10 23.00
C GLU A 39 -17.81 9.04 21.91
N ALA A 40 -16.93 9.66 21.15
CA ALA A 40 -17.29 10.62 20.10
C ALA A 40 -17.59 9.97 18.74
N LEU A 41 -17.29 8.68 18.57
CA LEU A 41 -17.67 7.93 17.37
C LEU A 41 -19.11 7.38 17.55
N ASP A 42 -19.94 7.54 16.54
CA ASP A 42 -21.35 7.13 16.55
C ASP A 42 -21.56 5.65 16.96
N ASP A 43 -20.59 4.80 16.63
CA ASP A 43 -20.55 3.40 17.06
C ASP A 43 -19.28 3.15 17.89
N ARG A 44 -19.48 2.93 19.19
CA ARG A 44 -18.40 2.63 20.15
C ARG A 44 -17.56 1.39 19.81
N ARG A 45 -18.02 0.55 18.88
CA ARG A 45 -17.27 -0.63 18.38
C ARG A 45 -16.36 -0.30 17.22
N ARG A 46 -16.60 0.81 16.50
CA ARG A 46 -15.79 1.21 15.36
C ARG A 46 -14.45 1.77 15.82
N LEU A 47 -13.40 1.40 15.11
CA LEU A 47 -12.04 1.92 15.32
C LEU A 47 -11.79 3.17 14.47
N ALA A 48 -12.49 3.31 13.36
CA ALA A 48 -12.47 4.47 12.48
C ALA A 48 -13.72 4.52 11.59
N CYS A 49 -14.00 5.70 11.04
CA CYS A 49 -15.04 5.94 10.07
C CYS A 49 -14.50 6.81 8.92
N VAL A 50 -14.87 6.49 7.67
CA VAL A 50 -14.70 7.38 6.51
C VAL A 50 -16.06 7.98 6.22
N ASN A 51 -16.19 9.26 6.52
CA ASN A 51 -17.41 10.03 6.31
C ASN A 51 -17.21 10.96 5.11
N LEU A 52 -17.67 10.52 3.95
CA LEU A 52 -17.52 11.26 2.70
C LEU A 52 -18.40 12.51 2.65
N VAL A 53 -19.55 12.48 3.32
CA VAL A 53 -20.48 13.63 3.37
C VAL A 53 -19.88 14.74 4.22
N ALA A 54 -19.30 14.38 5.37
CA ALA A 54 -18.63 15.34 6.26
C ALA A 54 -17.20 15.68 5.81
N GLY A 55 -16.66 15.04 4.77
CA GLY A 55 -15.32 15.28 4.27
C GLY A 55 -14.22 14.90 5.28
N ARG A 56 -14.38 13.81 6.04
CA ARG A 56 -13.41 13.46 7.08
C ARG A 56 -13.22 11.95 7.28
N ILE A 57 -12.01 11.61 7.76
CA ILE A 57 -11.63 10.30 8.27
C ILE A 57 -11.46 10.44 9.78
N GLU A 58 -12.34 9.79 10.54
CA GLU A 58 -12.37 9.81 11.99
C GLU A 58 -11.70 8.55 12.53
N ILE A 59 -10.69 8.69 13.37
CA ILE A 59 -9.90 7.58 13.93
C ILE A 59 -9.86 7.70 15.44
N ARG A 60 -9.94 6.58 16.14
CA ARG A 60 -9.80 6.57 17.60
C ARG A 60 -8.39 6.97 18.03
N HIS A 61 -8.31 7.93 18.95
CA HIS A 61 -7.03 8.52 19.40
C HIS A 61 -6.16 7.54 20.21
N GLU A 62 -6.75 6.47 20.79
CA GLU A 62 -6.02 5.48 21.57
C GLU A 62 -5.20 4.52 20.71
N LEU A 63 -5.47 4.47 19.40
CA LEU A 63 -4.75 3.61 18.47
C LEU A 63 -3.32 4.09 18.28
N GLN A 64 -2.39 3.14 18.33
CA GLN A 64 -0.95 3.41 18.17
C GLN A 64 -0.27 2.33 17.33
N GLY A 65 0.91 2.66 16.79
CA GLY A 65 1.78 1.72 16.09
C GLY A 65 1.06 0.95 14.98
N LEU A 66 1.19 -0.39 14.99
CA LEU A 66 0.63 -1.24 13.94
C LEU A 66 -0.91 -1.26 13.93
N ALA A 67 -1.57 -1.11 15.09
CA ALA A 67 -3.02 -1.05 15.15
C ALA A 67 -3.54 0.20 14.42
N LEU A 68 -2.89 1.34 14.65
CA LEU A 68 -3.19 2.58 13.95
C LEU A 68 -2.88 2.46 12.44
N ALA A 69 -1.73 1.90 12.07
CA ALA A 69 -1.38 1.69 10.66
C ALA A 69 -2.41 0.81 9.93
N ARG A 70 -2.88 -0.26 10.57
CA ARG A 70 -3.91 -1.15 10.02
C ARG A 70 -5.23 -0.41 9.80
N VAL A 71 -5.69 0.33 10.79
CA VAL A 71 -6.96 1.06 10.71
C VAL A 71 -6.87 2.17 9.67
N PHE A 72 -5.76 2.90 9.63
CA PHE A 72 -5.53 3.93 8.62
C PHE A 72 -5.51 3.33 7.19
N LEU A 73 -4.81 2.20 6.98
CA LEU A 73 -4.81 1.51 5.69
C LEU A 73 -6.24 1.05 5.29
N ASP A 74 -7.05 0.55 6.25
CA ASP A 74 -8.45 0.19 5.96
C ASP A 74 -9.26 1.40 5.49
N CYS A 75 -9.06 2.58 6.10
CA CYS A 75 -9.69 3.81 5.64
C CYS A 75 -9.24 4.20 4.22
N ILE A 76 -7.93 4.11 3.93
CA ILE A 76 -7.40 4.40 2.60
C ILE A 76 -7.92 3.43 1.55
N VAL A 77 -7.92 2.12 1.82
CA VAL A 77 -8.46 1.10 0.89
C VAL A 77 -9.95 1.34 0.63
N ARG A 78 -10.72 1.66 1.67
CA ARG A 78 -12.13 2.02 1.51
C ARG A 78 -12.32 3.25 0.62
N LEU A 79 -11.54 4.30 0.84
CA LEU A 79 -11.58 5.51 0.03
C LEU A 79 -11.14 5.25 -1.42
N VAL A 80 -10.12 4.41 -1.62
CA VAL A 80 -9.66 3.95 -2.94
C VAL A 80 -10.79 3.25 -3.67
N HIS A 81 -11.39 2.22 -3.08
CA HIS A 81 -12.48 1.48 -3.70
C HIS A 81 -13.65 2.42 -4.06
N PHE A 82 -14.01 3.29 -3.15
CA PHE A 82 -15.07 4.25 -3.38
C PHE A 82 -14.75 5.22 -4.52
N SER A 83 -13.54 5.79 -4.56
CA SER A 83 -13.10 6.75 -5.58
C SER A 83 -12.97 6.13 -6.97
N LYS A 84 -12.74 4.82 -7.06
CA LYS A 84 -12.62 4.06 -8.32
C LYS A 84 -13.93 3.33 -8.70
N GLY A 85 -15.02 3.54 -7.96
CA GLY A 85 -16.30 2.93 -8.24
C GLY A 85 -16.39 1.44 -7.96
N CYS A 86 -15.45 0.87 -7.18
CA CYS A 86 -15.53 -0.53 -6.76
C CYS A 86 -16.61 -0.70 -5.70
N GLN A 87 -17.68 -1.36 -6.07
CA GLN A 87 -18.85 -1.64 -5.24
C GLN A 87 -19.07 -3.14 -5.12
N GLU A 88 -20.13 -3.52 -4.40
CA GLU A 88 -20.57 -4.90 -4.33
C GLU A 88 -20.85 -5.44 -5.75
N GLY A 89 -20.34 -6.65 -6.03
CA GLY A 89 -20.51 -7.30 -7.34
C GLY A 89 -19.43 -6.97 -8.39
N CYS A 90 -18.44 -6.13 -8.09
CA CYS A 90 -17.29 -5.98 -8.97
C CYS A 90 -16.47 -7.28 -9.01
N VAL A 91 -15.83 -7.53 -10.17
CA VAL A 91 -14.93 -8.66 -10.36
C VAL A 91 -13.60 -8.45 -9.60
N GLU A 92 -12.90 -9.53 -9.31
CA GLU A 92 -11.62 -9.51 -8.57
C GLU A 92 -10.59 -8.55 -9.20
N GLU A 93 -10.47 -8.57 -10.51
CA GLU A 93 -9.59 -7.69 -11.30
C GLU A 93 -9.81 -6.20 -11.00
N ALA A 94 -11.07 -5.78 -10.85
CA ALA A 94 -11.41 -4.38 -10.54
C ALA A 94 -10.89 -3.97 -9.15
N TYR A 95 -10.93 -4.87 -8.19
CA TYR A 95 -10.40 -4.61 -6.84
C TYR A 95 -8.87 -4.55 -6.85
N ALA A 96 -8.18 -5.46 -7.57
CA ALA A 96 -6.74 -5.46 -7.70
C ALA A 96 -6.24 -4.18 -8.39
N HIS A 97 -6.85 -3.82 -9.51
CA HIS A 97 -6.53 -2.60 -10.26
C HIS A 97 -6.77 -1.33 -9.44
N SER A 98 -7.92 -1.22 -8.78
CA SER A 98 -8.25 -0.06 -7.95
C SER A 98 -7.28 0.11 -6.80
N PHE A 99 -6.94 -0.98 -6.11
CA PHE A 99 -5.96 -0.92 -5.03
C PHE A 99 -4.60 -0.42 -5.52
N ALA A 100 -4.09 -0.99 -6.61
CA ALA A 100 -2.78 -0.64 -7.16
C ALA A 100 -2.71 0.84 -7.57
N THR A 101 -3.67 1.28 -8.39
CA THR A 101 -3.71 2.67 -8.89
C THR A 101 -3.98 3.67 -7.77
N GLY A 102 -4.90 3.36 -6.86
CA GLY A 102 -5.27 4.23 -5.76
C GLY A 102 -4.17 4.36 -4.71
N LEU A 103 -3.42 3.29 -4.40
CA LEU A 103 -2.31 3.37 -3.46
C LEU A 103 -1.15 4.22 -4.01
N VAL A 104 -0.85 4.11 -5.30
CA VAL A 104 0.14 4.97 -5.96
C VAL A 104 -0.31 6.42 -5.95
N GLU A 105 -1.57 6.69 -6.30
CA GLU A 105 -2.15 8.03 -6.23
C GLU A 105 -2.08 8.59 -4.81
N PHE A 106 -2.45 7.80 -3.80
CA PHE A 106 -2.36 8.19 -2.39
C PHE A 106 -0.93 8.59 -2.02
N ALA A 107 0.07 7.77 -2.37
CA ALA A 107 1.47 8.02 -2.05
C ALA A 107 1.98 9.32 -2.70
N GLN A 108 1.60 9.59 -3.94
CA GLN A 108 2.06 10.76 -4.70
C GLN A 108 1.38 12.06 -4.29
N ARG A 109 0.06 12.03 -4.09
CA ARG A 109 -0.71 13.23 -3.73
C ARG A 109 -0.62 13.59 -2.26
N ASN A 110 -0.25 12.63 -1.39
CA ASN A 110 -0.22 12.81 0.06
C ASN A 110 1.15 12.46 0.66
N PRO A 111 2.27 13.12 0.27
CA PRO A 111 3.61 12.71 0.68
C PRO A 111 3.84 12.79 2.20
N ARG A 112 3.11 13.65 2.93
CA ARG A 112 3.17 13.74 4.40
C ARG A 112 2.47 12.54 5.04
N ALA A 113 1.27 12.20 4.57
CA ALA A 113 0.50 11.06 5.05
C ALA A 113 1.20 9.73 4.71
N TRP A 114 1.75 9.62 3.50
CA TRP A 114 2.55 8.49 3.06
C TRP A 114 3.78 8.26 3.94
N ARG A 115 4.53 9.33 4.24
CA ARG A 115 5.68 9.27 5.16
C ARG A 115 5.26 8.85 6.56
N TRP A 116 4.22 9.45 7.09
CA TRP A 116 3.69 9.13 8.42
C TRP A 116 3.24 7.66 8.51
N PHE A 117 2.49 7.17 7.53
CA PHE A 117 2.07 5.77 7.46
C PHE A 117 3.26 4.81 7.45
N ASN A 118 4.26 5.08 6.64
CA ASN A 118 5.48 4.26 6.61
C ASN A 118 6.26 4.31 7.94
N LEU A 119 6.27 5.44 8.64
CA LEU A 119 6.86 5.53 9.99
C LEU A 119 6.10 4.70 11.01
N LEU A 120 4.77 4.66 10.96
CA LEU A 120 3.97 3.77 11.81
C LEU A 120 4.32 2.29 11.60
N LEU A 121 4.53 1.89 10.35
CA LEU A 121 4.95 0.53 10.01
C LEU A 121 6.34 0.21 10.58
N THR A 122 7.28 1.17 10.54
CA THR A 122 8.67 0.96 10.97
C THR A 122 8.84 0.92 12.48
N GLN A 123 7.96 1.54 13.25
CA GLN A 123 8.03 1.53 14.73
C GLN A 123 8.01 0.13 15.34
N ASN A 124 7.52 -0.86 14.60
CA ASN A 124 7.34 -2.24 15.04
C ASN A 124 8.25 -3.24 14.28
N LEU A 125 9.19 -2.74 13.48
CA LEU A 125 10.13 -3.57 12.73
C LEU A 125 11.52 -3.55 13.41
N PRO A 126 12.31 -4.61 13.24
CA PRO A 126 13.69 -4.64 13.76
C PRO A 126 14.48 -3.43 13.29
N ALA A 127 15.30 -2.88 14.17
CA ALA A 127 16.22 -1.80 13.83
C ALA A 127 17.08 -2.22 12.62
N GLY A 128 17.13 -1.41 11.58
CA GLY A 128 17.93 -1.70 10.38
C GLY A 128 17.16 -2.05 9.11
N ALA A 129 15.83 -2.15 9.14
CA ALA A 129 15.02 -2.41 7.94
C ALA A 129 15.13 -1.33 6.84
N GLY A 130 15.78 -0.19 7.12
CA GLY A 130 16.16 0.82 6.14
C GLY A 130 15.00 1.61 5.52
N TYR A 131 13.78 1.46 6.04
CA TYR A 131 12.58 2.19 5.57
C TYR A 131 12.72 3.69 5.69
N ASP A 132 13.25 4.16 6.81
CA ASP A 132 13.45 5.58 7.09
C ASP A 132 14.16 6.31 5.96
N ARG A 133 15.16 5.68 5.36
CA ARG A 133 15.99 6.28 4.31
C ARG A 133 15.22 6.42 2.99
N VAL A 134 14.42 5.42 2.65
CA VAL A 134 13.56 5.46 1.43
C VAL A 134 12.47 6.51 1.59
N VAL A 135 11.76 6.47 2.71
CA VAL A 135 10.62 7.37 2.98
C VAL A 135 11.06 8.83 3.14
N ARG A 136 12.28 9.08 3.63
CA ARG A 136 12.86 10.44 3.71
C ARG A 136 13.46 10.95 2.39
N GLY A 137 13.40 10.16 1.32
CA GLY A 137 13.98 10.54 0.03
C GLY A 137 15.53 10.58 0.01
N VAL A 138 16.18 9.95 1.00
CA VAL A 138 17.65 9.94 1.12
C VAL A 138 18.27 8.92 0.16
N VAL A 139 17.50 7.96 -0.32
CA VAL A 139 17.96 6.93 -1.26
C VAL A 139 17.93 7.48 -2.67
N LYS A 140 19.10 7.87 -3.18
CA LYS A 140 19.26 8.43 -4.54
C LYS A 140 19.23 7.34 -5.64
N ARG A 141 19.46 6.09 -5.29
CA ARG A 141 19.52 4.98 -6.25
C ARG A 141 18.35 4.02 -6.02
N ALA A 142 17.74 3.57 -7.11
CA ALA A 142 16.67 2.58 -7.07
C ALA A 142 17.13 1.32 -6.32
N PRO A 143 16.36 0.84 -5.32
CA PRO A 143 16.56 -0.50 -4.80
C PRO A 143 16.35 -1.52 -5.92
N ALA A 144 17.15 -2.59 -5.94
CA ALA A 144 16.92 -3.67 -6.88
C ALA A 144 15.54 -4.32 -6.63
N MET A 145 14.89 -4.75 -7.70
CA MET A 145 13.67 -5.56 -7.61
C MET A 145 13.98 -6.82 -6.80
N PRO A 146 13.25 -7.11 -5.73
CA PRO A 146 13.45 -8.31 -4.94
C PRO A 146 13.07 -9.55 -5.77
N ARG A 147 13.70 -10.69 -5.48
CA ARG A 147 13.36 -11.95 -6.15
C ARG A 147 12.04 -12.55 -5.66
N HIS A 148 11.67 -12.29 -4.42
CA HIS A 148 10.47 -12.84 -3.78
C HIS A 148 9.79 -11.81 -2.90
N VAL A 149 8.47 -11.97 -2.77
CA VAL A 149 7.61 -11.24 -1.84
C VAL A 149 6.86 -12.27 -0.99
N GLN A 150 6.89 -12.10 0.33
CA GLN A 150 6.13 -12.97 1.23
C GLN A 150 4.69 -12.49 1.31
N VAL A 151 3.76 -13.34 0.86
CA VAL A 151 2.31 -13.12 0.95
C VAL A 151 1.70 -14.22 1.82
N GLY A 152 1.30 -13.89 3.03
CA GLY A 152 0.90 -14.90 4.00
C GLY A 152 2.02 -15.91 4.27
N ARG A 153 1.76 -17.18 4.01
CA ARG A 153 2.74 -18.30 4.12
C ARG A 153 3.51 -18.57 2.84
N HIS A 154 3.19 -17.87 1.76
CA HIS A 154 3.71 -18.16 0.43
C HIS A 154 4.76 -17.14 -0.01
N ALA A 155 5.88 -17.64 -0.53
CA ALA A 155 6.85 -16.83 -1.24
C ALA A 155 6.39 -16.70 -2.71
N VAL A 156 5.99 -15.49 -3.10
CA VAL A 156 5.65 -15.15 -4.48
C VAL A 156 6.91 -14.68 -5.18
N ARG A 157 7.29 -15.35 -6.26
CA ARG A 157 8.45 -14.99 -7.07
C ARG A 157 8.14 -13.76 -7.92
N LEU A 158 9.04 -12.78 -7.95
CA LEU A 158 8.98 -11.65 -8.89
C LEU A 158 9.95 -11.89 -10.04
N ARG A 159 9.43 -11.84 -11.26
CA ARG A 159 10.22 -12.10 -12.48
C ARG A 159 10.02 -10.99 -13.50
N GLY A 160 11.13 -10.39 -13.95
CA GLY A 160 11.09 -9.49 -15.10
C GLY A 160 11.03 -10.29 -16.41
N ILE A 161 10.07 -9.97 -17.28
CA ILE A 161 9.88 -10.62 -18.58
C ILE A 161 9.98 -9.61 -19.74
N SER A 162 10.17 -10.10 -20.95
CA SER A 162 10.25 -9.28 -22.17
C SER A 162 8.85 -8.88 -22.66
N LYS A 163 8.77 -7.90 -23.56
CA LYS A 163 7.49 -7.50 -24.15
C LYS A 163 6.83 -8.61 -24.96
N SER A 164 7.61 -9.43 -25.65
CA SER A 164 7.10 -10.58 -26.38
C SER A 164 6.44 -11.64 -25.49
N GLN A 165 6.94 -11.79 -24.26
CA GLN A 165 6.35 -12.68 -23.25
C GLN A 165 5.10 -12.10 -22.59
N CYS A 166 5.01 -10.76 -22.47
CA CYS A 166 3.84 -10.07 -21.92
C CYS A 166 2.64 -10.01 -22.87
N GLY A 167 2.87 -10.11 -24.19
CA GLY A 167 1.81 -9.83 -25.17
C GLY A 167 1.25 -8.42 -25.02
N ASN A 168 -0.06 -8.30 -24.84
CA ASN A 168 -0.74 -7.00 -24.65
C ASN A 168 -0.75 -6.50 -23.19
N ALA A 169 -0.48 -7.37 -22.23
CA ALA A 169 -0.41 -6.99 -20.82
C ALA A 169 0.95 -6.39 -20.44
N PHE A 170 1.04 -5.86 -19.23
CA PHE A 170 2.27 -5.37 -18.63
C PHE A 170 2.76 -6.25 -17.47
N GLY A 171 1.93 -7.17 -17.01
CA GLY A 171 2.24 -8.15 -15.99
C GLY A 171 1.24 -9.30 -15.99
N TRP A 172 1.57 -10.35 -15.25
CA TRP A 172 0.73 -11.54 -15.04
C TRP A 172 1.04 -12.14 -13.68
N TYR A 173 0.01 -12.52 -12.94
CA TYR A 173 0.17 -13.41 -11.80
C TYR A 173 -0.15 -14.84 -12.23
N VAL A 174 0.87 -15.72 -12.21
CA VAL A 174 0.73 -17.15 -12.55
C VAL A 174 0.43 -17.92 -11.27
N PHE A 175 -0.82 -18.29 -11.06
CA PHE A 175 -1.31 -18.95 -9.85
C PHE A 175 -0.57 -20.25 -9.53
N ALA A 176 -0.38 -21.12 -10.55
CA ALA A 176 0.26 -22.43 -10.39
C ALA A 176 1.70 -22.29 -9.87
N ASP A 177 2.44 -21.31 -10.37
CA ASP A 177 3.86 -21.10 -10.07
C ASP A 177 4.08 -20.12 -8.90
N ARG A 178 3.03 -19.45 -8.43
CA ARG A 178 3.10 -18.33 -7.49
C ARG A 178 4.14 -17.30 -7.94
N GLU A 179 4.02 -16.89 -9.20
CA GLU A 179 4.95 -15.98 -9.83
C GLU A 179 4.23 -14.73 -10.35
N ALA A 180 4.68 -13.55 -9.95
CA ALA A 180 4.28 -12.29 -10.54
C ALA A 180 5.31 -11.90 -11.60
N GLN A 181 4.90 -11.93 -12.85
CA GLN A 181 5.70 -11.58 -14.02
C GLN A 181 5.47 -10.11 -14.37
N LEU A 182 6.55 -9.35 -14.53
CA LEU A 182 6.50 -7.91 -14.75
C LEU A 182 7.30 -7.53 -15.99
N PHE A 183 6.76 -6.69 -16.85
CA PHE A 183 7.49 -6.22 -18.03
C PHE A 183 8.72 -5.40 -17.63
N ARG A 184 9.90 -5.79 -18.10
CA ARG A 184 11.19 -5.15 -17.75
C ARG A 184 11.33 -3.71 -18.22
N GLY A 185 10.52 -3.28 -19.20
CA GLY A 185 10.54 -1.92 -19.72
C GLY A 185 9.77 -0.91 -18.87
N LEU A 186 9.07 -1.36 -17.82
CA LEU A 186 8.38 -0.46 -16.90
C LEU A 186 9.33 0.17 -15.90
N VAL A 187 9.08 1.42 -15.57
CA VAL A 187 9.87 2.19 -14.57
C VAL A 187 8.96 3.05 -13.69
N GLY A 188 9.47 3.46 -12.54
CA GLY A 188 8.80 4.39 -11.63
C GLY A 188 7.39 3.94 -11.23
N ALA A 189 6.44 4.86 -11.24
CA ALA A 189 5.07 4.63 -10.82
C ALA A 189 4.34 3.57 -11.67
N ASN A 190 4.63 3.47 -12.96
CA ASN A 190 4.01 2.45 -13.82
C ASN A 190 4.44 1.02 -13.41
N LEU A 191 5.72 0.84 -13.08
CA LEU A 191 6.18 -0.43 -12.52
C LEU A 191 5.56 -0.70 -11.15
N ALA A 192 5.38 0.34 -10.32
CA ALA A 192 4.72 0.20 -9.02
C ALA A 192 3.26 -0.26 -9.18
N VAL A 193 2.49 0.37 -10.08
CA VAL A 193 1.09 -0.02 -10.34
C VAL A 193 1.01 -1.48 -10.75
N VAL A 194 1.79 -1.90 -11.75
CA VAL A 194 1.74 -3.29 -12.24
C VAL A 194 2.20 -4.26 -11.15
N ALA A 195 3.28 -3.96 -10.43
CA ALA A 195 3.77 -4.84 -9.37
C ALA A 195 2.75 -4.95 -8.20
N LEU A 196 2.13 -3.84 -7.80
CA LEU A 196 1.07 -3.84 -6.80
C LEU A 196 -0.14 -4.66 -7.26
N HIS A 197 -0.52 -4.52 -8.53
CA HIS A 197 -1.63 -5.25 -9.14
C HIS A 197 -1.38 -6.77 -9.08
N GLU A 198 -0.27 -7.25 -9.62
CA GLU A 198 0.06 -8.67 -9.65
C GLU A 198 0.26 -9.28 -8.25
N ILE A 199 0.85 -8.52 -7.32
CA ILE A 199 0.96 -8.97 -5.92
C ILE A 199 -0.41 -8.96 -5.24
N THR A 200 -1.35 -8.09 -5.63
CA THR A 200 -2.71 -8.08 -5.08
C THR A 200 -3.49 -9.30 -5.53
N HIS A 201 -3.33 -9.78 -6.76
CA HIS A 201 -3.85 -11.09 -7.17
C HIS A 201 -3.32 -12.22 -6.26
N ALA A 202 -2.01 -12.20 -5.96
CA ALA A 202 -1.44 -13.16 -5.01
C ALA A 202 -2.05 -13.03 -3.60
N VAL A 203 -2.32 -11.81 -3.13
CA VAL A 203 -3.01 -11.56 -1.86
C VAL A 203 -4.41 -12.15 -1.88
N HIS A 204 -5.19 -11.88 -2.92
CA HIS A 204 -6.55 -12.41 -3.06
C HIS A 204 -6.54 -13.93 -3.11
N HIS A 205 -5.68 -14.52 -3.92
CA HIS A 205 -5.52 -15.98 -4.02
C HIS A 205 -5.21 -16.64 -2.67
N VAL A 206 -4.25 -16.08 -1.91
CA VAL A 206 -3.89 -16.59 -0.57
C VAL A 206 -5.05 -16.50 0.43
N HIS A 207 -5.96 -15.56 0.23
CA HIS A 207 -7.18 -15.41 1.03
C HIS A 207 -8.39 -16.15 0.46
N GLY A 208 -8.21 -16.95 -0.62
CA GLY A 208 -9.28 -17.74 -1.25
C GLY A 208 -10.35 -16.86 -1.90
N LEU A 209 -9.98 -15.69 -2.40
CA LEU A 209 -10.92 -14.79 -3.07
C LEU A 209 -10.85 -14.96 -4.58
N GLU A 210 -12.02 -15.16 -5.16
CA GLU A 210 -12.29 -15.25 -6.59
C GLU A 210 -13.46 -14.30 -6.91
N ASP A 211 -13.89 -14.24 -8.15
CA ASP A 211 -15.06 -13.45 -8.55
C ASP A 211 -16.30 -13.83 -7.73
N GLY A 212 -17.12 -12.81 -7.44
CA GLY A 212 -18.37 -13.01 -6.70
C GLY A 212 -18.28 -12.90 -5.18
N HIS A 213 -17.09 -12.70 -4.61
CA HIS A 213 -16.95 -12.40 -3.19
C HIS A 213 -17.44 -10.98 -2.87
N ARG A 214 -17.78 -10.76 -1.58
CA ARG A 214 -18.29 -9.46 -1.14
C ARG A 214 -17.19 -8.40 -1.11
N HIS A 215 -17.52 -7.17 -1.42
CA HIS A 215 -16.62 -6.03 -1.34
C HIS A 215 -15.80 -5.95 -0.03
N ARG A 216 -16.45 -6.24 1.12
CA ARG A 216 -15.78 -6.24 2.43
C ARG A 216 -14.66 -7.30 2.53
N ASP A 217 -14.80 -8.43 1.82
CA ASP A 217 -13.84 -9.54 1.90
C ASP A 217 -12.57 -9.17 1.13
N TYR A 218 -12.69 -8.58 -0.06
CA TYR A 218 -11.55 -8.02 -0.81
C TYR A 218 -10.82 -6.94 0.00
N ARG A 219 -11.56 -5.98 0.57
CA ARG A 219 -10.96 -4.94 1.40
C ARG A 219 -10.20 -5.52 2.59
N ARG A 220 -10.79 -6.48 3.30
CA ARG A 220 -10.16 -7.15 4.44
C ARG A 220 -8.90 -7.90 4.04
N ALA A 221 -8.94 -8.63 2.94
CA ALA A 221 -7.80 -9.36 2.39
C ALA A 221 -6.67 -8.41 1.99
N GLN A 222 -6.98 -7.32 1.28
CA GLN A 222 -6.00 -6.31 0.90
C GLN A 222 -5.31 -5.69 2.12
N VAL A 223 -6.06 -5.26 3.12
CA VAL A 223 -5.48 -4.68 4.34
C VAL A 223 -4.60 -5.68 5.07
N GLN A 224 -5.07 -6.91 5.28
CA GLN A 224 -4.32 -7.95 6.01
C GLN A 224 -3.10 -8.44 5.21
N GLY A 225 -3.30 -8.75 3.93
CA GLY A 225 -2.27 -9.26 3.05
C GLY A 225 -1.14 -8.23 2.84
N TRP A 226 -1.50 -6.99 2.55
CA TRP A 226 -0.50 -5.94 2.34
C TRP A 226 0.25 -5.54 3.61
N LEU A 227 -0.40 -5.50 4.77
CA LEU A 227 0.33 -5.34 6.03
C LEU A 227 1.29 -6.51 6.27
N GLY A 228 0.90 -7.73 5.89
CA GLY A 228 1.77 -8.90 5.89
C GLY A 228 2.99 -8.72 4.99
N VAL A 229 2.78 -8.31 3.73
CA VAL A 229 3.87 -7.99 2.77
C VAL A 229 4.81 -6.93 3.33
N MET A 230 4.28 -5.83 3.84
CA MET A 230 5.07 -4.73 4.42
C MET A 230 5.96 -5.19 5.58
N ARG A 231 5.47 -6.10 6.40
CA ARG A 231 6.19 -6.62 7.58
C ARG A 231 7.20 -7.71 7.25
N HIS A 232 6.81 -8.64 6.39
CA HIS A 232 7.60 -9.86 6.13
C HIS A 232 8.45 -9.78 4.87
N SER A 233 8.24 -8.75 4.03
CA SER A 233 9.02 -8.48 2.82
C SER A 233 9.55 -7.04 2.80
N PRO A 234 10.39 -6.63 3.76
CA PRO A 234 10.87 -5.26 3.87
C PRO A 234 11.64 -4.78 2.62
N ALA A 235 12.34 -5.67 1.95
CA ALA A 235 13.03 -5.33 0.70
C ALA A 235 12.05 -5.01 -0.44
N ALA A 236 10.98 -5.80 -0.57
CA ALA A 236 9.93 -5.57 -1.55
C ALA A 236 9.17 -4.27 -1.26
N TRP A 237 8.81 -4.04 0.00
CA TRP A 237 8.13 -2.81 0.36
C TRP A 237 8.98 -1.57 0.14
N ARG A 238 10.28 -1.60 0.47
CA ARG A 238 11.21 -0.50 0.17
C ARG A 238 11.28 -0.20 -1.33
N TRP A 239 11.37 -1.24 -2.15
CA TRP A 239 11.39 -1.11 -3.60
C TRP A 239 10.09 -0.47 -4.13
N LEU A 240 8.91 -0.96 -3.71
CA LEU A 240 7.62 -0.40 -4.06
C LEU A 240 7.46 1.05 -3.58
N ALA A 241 7.79 1.32 -2.31
CA ALA A 241 7.71 2.67 -1.74
C ALA A 241 8.60 3.66 -2.48
N TRP A 242 9.78 3.22 -2.92
CA TRP A 242 10.66 4.02 -3.76
C TRP A 242 10.03 4.31 -5.13
N LEU A 243 9.50 3.31 -5.81
CA LEU A 243 8.83 3.46 -7.10
C LEU A 243 7.63 4.43 -7.02
N MET A 244 6.82 4.32 -5.97
CA MET A 244 5.66 5.18 -5.75
C MET A 244 6.03 6.64 -5.43
N SER A 245 7.24 6.90 -4.95
CA SER A 245 7.70 8.26 -4.63
C SER A 245 8.07 9.09 -5.86
N PHE A 246 8.14 8.48 -7.05
CA PHE A 246 8.42 9.20 -8.28
C PHE A 246 7.11 9.49 -9.03
N PRO A 247 6.95 10.71 -9.59
CA PRO A 247 5.81 11.01 -10.43
C PRO A 247 5.74 10.03 -11.60
N ALA A 248 4.53 9.63 -11.98
CA ALA A 248 4.32 8.83 -13.18
C ALA A 248 4.96 9.56 -14.35
N GLN A 249 5.89 8.91 -15.03
CA GLN A 249 6.40 9.46 -16.28
C GLN A 249 5.24 9.48 -17.27
N ALA A 250 4.79 10.68 -17.62
CA ALA A 250 3.60 10.94 -18.42
C ALA A 250 3.60 10.30 -19.83
N ASN A 251 4.66 9.58 -20.21
CA ASN A 251 4.92 9.20 -21.59
C ASN A 251 5.00 7.69 -21.89
N LEU A 252 4.58 6.79 -21.02
CA LEU A 252 4.59 5.36 -21.35
C LEU A 252 3.23 4.80 -21.82
N ALA A 253 2.17 5.61 -21.82
CA ALA A 253 0.87 5.21 -22.36
C ALA A 253 0.73 5.39 -23.89
N GLU A 254 1.68 6.00 -24.58
CA GLU A 254 1.53 6.40 -26.00
C GLU A 254 2.51 5.90 -27.06
N PRO A 255 3.35 4.89 -26.91
CA PRO A 255 4.20 4.50 -28.05
C PRO A 255 3.49 3.60 -29.07
N VAL A 256 2.38 2.95 -28.73
CA VAL A 256 1.77 1.94 -29.62
C VAL A 256 0.78 2.60 -30.59
N ALA A 257 -0.01 3.56 -30.16
CA ALA A 257 -1.00 4.22 -31.02
C ALA A 257 -0.37 5.15 -32.08
N ARG A 258 0.71 5.87 -31.76
CA ARG A 258 1.35 6.81 -32.71
C ARG A 258 2.23 6.13 -33.75
N ARG A 259 2.71 4.91 -33.55
CA ARG A 259 3.44 4.16 -34.59
C ARG A 259 2.51 3.53 -35.63
N ALA A 260 1.30 3.17 -35.26
CA ALA A 260 0.29 2.67 -36.20
C ALA A 260 -0.21 3.80 -37.15
N ALA A 261 -0.40 5.02 -36.64
CA ALA A 261 -0.85 6.15 -37.43
C ALA A 261 0.20 6.78 -38.36
N ARG A 262 1.49 6.40 -38.27
CA ARG A 262 2.55 6.88 -39.18
C ARG A 262 2.93 5.87 -40.26
N ARG A 263 2.25 4.73 -40.35
CA ARG A 263 2.46 3.70 -41.36
C ARG A 263 1.22 3.43 -42.24
N GLY A 264 0.21 4.23 -42.13
CA GLY A 264 -0.89 4.39 -43.06
C GLY A 264 -0.75 5.81 -43.72
#